data_4b39ffbf13fd26a2a5fc347fcd077c3a
#
_entry.id   4b39ffbf13fd26a2a5fc347fcd077c3a
#
_cell.length_a   1.000
_cell.length_b   1.000
_cell.length_c   1.000
_cell.angle_alpha   90.00
_cell.angle_beta   90.00
_cell.angle_gamma   90.00
#
_symmetry.space_group_name_H-M   'P 1'
#
loop_
_entity.id
_entity.type
_entity.pdbx_description
1 polymer ?
#
loop_
_entity_poly.entity_id
_entity_poly.type
_entity_poly.pdbx_seq_one_letter_code
_entity_poly.pdbx_strand_id
1 'polypeptide(L)'
;RPFWYRTEFELPSSYSEGKRVWLHFDNTNRFADFYFNGEKISGTKTSTKDVSGHMLRSKFDVTNLIKKSGKNVIAVLITDADQKKTRKAKDPYGVACSPSYLAGAGWDWMPYVPGRLAGITGNAYLVVTGDVVMEDPWVRSELPTLQKAELSVSTDIRNASSSPKEVVVSGVIQPGNISFSKDIR
;
A
#
# COMPACT_ATOMS: atom_id res chain seq x y z
N ARG A 1 -3.15 11.23 20.83
CA ARG A 1 -1.81 10.76 21.27
C ARG A 1 -1.28 9.78 20.26
N PRO A 2 0.03 9.76 19.93
CA PRO A 2 0.63 8.75 19.09
C PRO A 2 0.59 7.39 19.80
N PHE A 3 0.49 6.31 19.02
CA PHE A 3 0.49 4.94 19.52
C PHE A 3 1.20 4.00 18.55
N TRP A 4 1.76 2.92 19.09
CA TRP A 4 2.54 1.97 18.36
C TRP A 4 1.78 0.67 18.14
N TYR A 5 1.87 0.17 16.90
CA TYR A 5 1.64 -1.23 16.57
C TYR A 5 2.99 -1.91 16.45
N ARG A 6 3.12 -3.13 16.98
CA ARG A 6 4.34 -3.92 16.86
C ARG A 6 4.00 -5.40 16.76
N THR A 7 4.66 -6.07 15.82
CA THR A 7 4.56 -7.53 15.68
C THR A 7 5.92 -8.14 15.36
N GLU A 8 6.07 -9.42 15.68
CA GLU A 8 7.24 -10.23 15.37
C GLU A 8 6.79 -11.41 14.52
N PHE A 9 7.64 -11.84 13.59
CA PHE A 9 7.38 -12.99 12.74
C PHE A 9 8.69 -13.63 12.29
N GLU A 10 8.64 -14.87 11.88
CA GLU A 10 9.72 -15.60 11.21
C GLU A 10 9.32 -15.86 9.76
N LEU A 11 10.32 -15.93 8.87
CA LEU A 11 10.04 -16.29 7.48
C LEU A 11 9.60 -17.76 7.40
N PRO A 12 8.63 -18.08 6.53
CA PRO A 12 8.27 -19.45 6.30
C PRO A 12 9.44 -20.23 5.69
N SER A 13 9.52 -21.52 5.97
CA SER A 13 10.54 -22.42 5.42
C SER A 13 10.56 -22.48 3.88
N SER A 14 9.45 -22.10 3.25
CA SER A 14 9.33 -22.00 1.79
C SER A 14 9.97 -20.74 1.18
N TYR A 15 10.47 -19.82 2.02
CA TYR A 15 11.17 -18.65 1.53
C TYR A 15 12.48 -19.04 0.85
N SER A 16 12.67 -18.62 -0.41
CA SER A 16 13.91 -18.84 -1.16
C SER A 16 14.74 -17.56 -1.26
N GLU A 17 16.05 -17.70 -1.07
CA GLU A 17 16.99 -16.59 -1.25
C GLU A 17 16.97 -16.02 -2.69
N GLY A 18 17.43 -14.78 -2.83
CA GLY A 18 17.49 -14.10 -4.14
C GLY A 18 16.17 -13.54 -4.62
N LYS A 19 15.13 -13.62 -3.81
CA LYS A 19 13.83 -13.00 -4.08
C LYS A 19 13.73 -11.64 -3.40
N ARG A 20 12.94 -10.76 -4.00
CA ARG A 20 12.58 -9.48 -3.38
C ARG A 20 11.44 -9.67 -2.41
N VAL A 21 11.51 -8.94 -1.31
CA VAL A 21 10.49 -8.97 -0.26
C VAL A 21 9.91 -7.57 -0.10
N TRP A 22 8.60 -7.48 -0.27
CA TRP A 22 7.84 -6.26 -0.15
C TRP A 22 6.91 -6.34 1.04
N LEU A 23 6.97 -5.34 1.92
CA LEU A 23 6.00 -5.17 3.00
C LEU A 23 4.87 -4.27 2.51
N HIS A 24 3.66 -4.79 2.57
CA HIS A 24 2.45 -4.10 2.16
C HIS A 24 1.55 -3.79 3.34
N PHE A 25 0.90 -2.64 3.28
CA PHE A 25 -0.24 -2.27 4.10
C PHE A 25 -1.37 -1.82 3.17
N ASP A 26 -2.53 -2.45 3.27
CA ASP A 26 -3.67 -2.10 2.41
C ASP A 26 -4.24 -0.73 2.78
N ASN A 27 -4.33 -0.45 4.08
CA ASN A 27 -4.86 0.81 4.55
C ASN A 27 -4.22 1.24 5.87
N THR A 28 -3.69 2.46 5.90
CA THR A 28 -3.28 3.14 7.13
C THR A 28 -3.91 4.53 7.20
N ASN A 29 -4.27 4.95 8.38
CA ASN A 29 -4.94 6.21 8.66
C ASN A 29 -4.42 6.83 9.96
N ARG A 30 -3.87 8.02 9.99
CA ARG A 30 -3.69 8.97 8.90
C ARG A 30 -2.20 9.23 8.64
N PHE A 31 -1.44 9.51 9.72
CA PHE A 31 0.01 9.72 9.67
C PHE A 31 0.68 8.49 10.22
N ALA A 32 1.54 7.87 9.43
CA ALA A 32 2.18 6.62 9.83
C ALA A 32 3.68 6.65 9.51
N ASP A 33 4.49 6.35 10.52
CA ASP A 33 5.89 6.02 10.35
C ASP A 33 6.08 4.52 10.47
N PHE A 34 6.71 3.93 9.47
CA PHE A 34 6.96 2.49 9.40
C PHE A 34 8.41 2.17 9.68
N TYR A 35 8.61 1.09 10.44
CA TYR A 35 9.92 0.58 10.82
C TYR A 35 9.99 -0.93 10.58
N PHE A 36 11.12 -1.38 10.08
CA PHE A 36 11.41 -2.79 9.87
C PHE A 36 12.76 -3.12 10.49
N ASN A 37 12.81 -4.09 11.40
CA ASN A 37 14.00 -4.50 12.16
C ASN A 37 14.77 -3.32 12.81
N GLY A 38 14.05 -2.30 13.26
CA GLY A 38 14.62 -1.11 13.91
C GLY A 38 14.94 0.05 12.95
N GLU A 39 14.92 -0.17 11.66
CA GLU A 39 15.16 0.88 10.66
C GLU A 39 13.85 1.52 10.21
N LYS A 40 13.83 2.86 10.09
CA LYS A 40 12.71 3.60 9.50
C LYS A 40 12.69 3.41 7.99
N ILE A 41 11.58 2.88 7.47
CA ILE A 41 11.40 2.59 6.04
C ILE A 41 10.46 3.57 5.33
N SER A 42 9.72 4.40 6.06
CA SER A 42 8.87 5.48 5.49
C SER A 42 9.59 6.81 5.51
N GLY A 43 9.28 7.71 4.56
CA GLY A 43 9.86 9.05 4.48
C GLY A 43 11.38 9.06 4.28
N THR A 44 11.95 8.00 3.71
CA THR A 44 13.38 7.88 3.41
C THR A 44 13.66 8.19 1.94
N LYS A 45 14.95 8.28 1.56
CA LYS A 45 15.34 8.50 0.16
C LYS A 45 14.85 7.39 -0.80
N THR A 46 14.59 6.20 -0.27
CA THR A 46 14.07 5.04 -1.03
C THR A 46 12.55 4.94 -1.02
N SER A 47 11.89 5.60 -0.09
CA SER A 47 10.44 5.73 0.00
C SER A 47 10.09 7.21 0.00
N THR A 48 9.79 7.77 -1.14
CA THR A 48 9.68 9.21 -1.41
C THR A 48 8.46 9.89 -0.79
N LYS A 49 7.63 9.19 -0.04
CA LYS A 49 6.43 9.76 0.57
C LYS A 49 6.35 9.41 2.05
N ASP A 50 6.28 10.45 2.88
CA ASP A 50 5.68 10.31 4.20
C ASP A 50 4.27 9.75 4.02
N VAL A 51 3.93 8.72 4.78
CA VAL A 51 2.59 8.15 4.70
C VAL A 51 1.65 9.06 5.48
N SER A 52 1.03 9.95 4.75
CA SER A 52 0.15 10.99 5.28
C SER A 52 -1.11 11.10 4.44
N GLY A 53 -2.22 10.63 4.96
CA GLY A 53 -3.52 10.69 4.27
C GLY A 53 -4.53 9.71 4.83
N HIS A 54 -5.69 9.65 4.17
CA HIS A 54 -6.79 8.78 4.56
C HIS A 54 -6.71 7.45 3.83
N MET A 55 -6.74 6.33 4.58
CA MET A 55 -6.83 4.98 4.04
C MET A 55 -5.76 4.68 2.97
N LEU A 56 -4.52 5.12 3.22
CA LEU A 56 -3.44 4.98 2.24
C LEU A 56 -2.88 3.57 2.20
N ARG A 57 -2.71 3.06 1.00
CA ARG A 57 -1.87 1.90 0.73
C ARG A 57 -0.39 2.29 0.81
N SER A 58 0.41 1.39 1.36
CA SER A 58 1.85 1.56 1.45
C SER A 58 2.56 0.27 1.06
N LYS A 59 3.69 0.43 0.35
CA LYS A 59 4.53 -0.67 -0.10
C LYS A 59 6.00 -0.28 0.09
N PHE A 60 6.75 -1.15 0.74
CA PHE A 60 8.16 -0.94 1.04
C PHE A 60 9.00 -2.13 0.59
N ASP A 61 10.12 -1.87 -0.09
CA ASP A 61 11.13 -2.90 -0.35
C ASP A 61 11.95 -3.13 0.93
N VAL A 62 11.79 -4.28 1.54
CA VAL A 62 12.49 -4.69 2.77
C VAL A 62 13.50 -5.78 2.53
N THR A 63 13.83 -6.06 1.27
CA THR A 63 14.73 -7.15 0.84
C THR A 63 16.05 -7.15 1.60
N ASN A 64 16.67 -5.98 1.75
CA ASN A 64 17.97 -5.85 2.42
C ASN A 64 17.89 -5.79 3.94
N LEU A 65 16.70 -5.67 4.49
CA LEU A 65 16.46 -5.56 5.94
C LEU A 65 15.98 -6.86 6.56
N ILE A 66 15.53 -7.80 5.72
CA ILE A 66 14.94 -9.04 6.22
C ILE A 66 16.00 -9.99 6.76
N LYS A 67 15.76 -10.49 7.96
CA LYS A 67 16.58 -11.55 8.57
C LYS A 67 16.09 -12.89 8.05
N LYS A 68 17.02 -13.68 7.50
CA LYS A 68 16.72 -15.00 6.93
C LYS A 68 16.44 -16.04 8.02
N SER A 69 17.00 -15.84 9.21
CA SER A 69 16.78 -16.69 10.38
C SER A 69 16.44 -15.84 11.59
N GLY A 70 15.60 -16.38 12.47
CA GLY A 70 15.11 -15.72 13.64
C GLY A 70 14.03 -14.68 13.35
N LYS A 71 13.72 -13.89 14.37
CA LYS A 71 12.57 -12.97 14.34
C LYS A 71 12.85 -11.70 13.57
N ASN A 72 11.95 -11.35 12.68
CA ASN A 72 11.80 -10.04 12.09
C ASN A 72 10.75 -9.24 12.87
N VAL A 73 10.91 -7.93 12.93
CA VAL A 73 10.06 -7.03 13.68
C VAL A 73 9.53 -5.94 12.79
N ILE A 74 8.22 -5.77 12.78
CA ILE A 74 7.55 -4.62 12.16
C ILE A 74 7.03 -3.73 13.30
N ALA A 75 7.29 -2.43 13.19
CA ALA A 75 6.68 -1.45 14.07
C ALA A 75 6.10 -0.29 13.25
N VAL A 76 4.94 0.20 13.65
CA VAL A 76 4.25 1.32 13.01
C VAL A 76 3.84 2.32 14.08
N LEU A 77 4.31 3.54 13.95
CA LEU A 77 3.87 4.66 14.76
C LEU A 77 2.73 5.38 14.05
N ILE A 78 1.56 5.36 14.64
CA ILE A 78 0.43 6.15 14.17
C ILE A 78 0.37 7.45 14.97
N THR A 79 0.38 8.56 14.25
CA THR A 79 0.29 9.90 14.84
C THR A 79 -1.03 10.53 14.43
N ASP A 80 -1.74 11.05 15.42
CA ASP A 80 -2.98 11.78 15.20
C ASP A 80 -2.71 13.17 14.62
N ALA A 81 -3.66 13.68 13.87
CA ALA A 81 -3.57 15.05 13.37
C ALA A 81 -3.53 16.07 14.52
N ASP A 82 -2.61 17.01 14.42
CA ASP A 82 -2.52 18.10 15.40
C ASP A 82 -3.68 19.09 15.22
N GLN A 83 -4.73 18.86 15.97
CA GLN A 83 -5.94 19.69 15.93
C GLN A 83 -5.68 21.17 16.29
N LYS A 84 -4.60 21.47 17.02
CA LYS A 84 -4.28 22.84 17.41
C LYS A 84 -3.76 23.66 16.24
N LYS A 85 -3.00 23.06 15.34
CA LYS A 85 -2.44 23.77 14.18
C LYS A 85 -3.51 24.11 13.14
N THR A 86 -4.53 23.32 13.04
CA THR A 86 -5.56 23.44 12.00
C THR A 86 -6.77 24.25 12.45
N ARG A 87 -6.99 24.44 13.74
CA ARG A 87 -8.00 25.41 14.25
C ARG A 87 -7.75 26.87 13.83
N LYS A 88 -6.53 27.19 13.38
CA LYS A 88 -6.20 28.50 12.79
C LYS A 88 -6.58 28.62 11.30
N ALA A 89 -6.75 27.51 10.62
CA ALA A 89 -7.33 27.52 9.28
C ALA A 89 -8.84 27.76 9.40
N LYS A 90 -9.42 28.49 8.46
CA LYS A 90 -10.87 28.80 8.38
C LYS A 90 -11.68 27.53 8.09
N ASP A 91 -11.50 26.50 8.90
CA ASP A 91 -12.26 25.25 8.82
C ASP A 91 -13.17 25.16 10.05
N PRO A 92 -14.42 25.65 9.95
CA PRO A 92 -15.35 25.68 11.07
C PRO A 92 -15.74 24.28 11.56
N TYR A 93 -15.54 23.25 10.74
CA TYR A 93 -15.94 21.88 11.04
C TYR A 93 -14.77 21.00 11.51
N GLY A 94 -13.54 21.50 11.48
CA GLY A 94 -12.35 20.71 11.86
C GLY A 94 -12.06 19.53 10.94
N VAL A 95 -12.60 19.55 9.72
CA VAL A 95 -12.47 18.44 8.76
C VAL A 95 -11.03 18.22 8.34
N ALA A 96 -10.29 19.30 8.14
CA ALA A 96 -8.87 19.25 7.79
C ALA A 96 -8.00 18.65 8.90
N CYS A 97 -8.50 18.63 10.13
CA CYS A 97 -7.85 18.09 11.32
C CYS A 97 -8.31 16.70 11.67
N SER A 98 -9.34 16.21 11.03
CA SER A 98 -9.84 14.88 11.32
C SER A 98 -8.79 13.81 10.97
N PRO A 99 -8.47 12.88 11.86
CA PRO A 99 -7.61 11.76 11.55
C PRO A 99 -8.26 10.78 10.56
N SER A 100 -9.58 10.88 10.41
CA SER A 100 -10.36 10.14 9.43
C SER A 100 -11.08 11.09 8.48
N TYR A 101 -11.77 10.58 7.49
CA TYR A 101 -12.67 11.36 6.68
C TYR A 101 -13.91 11.81 7.48
N LEU A 102 -14.71 12.66 6.90
CA LEU A 102 -15.85 13.33 7.52
C LEU A 102 -16.76 12.41 8.36
N ALA A 103 -16.97 11.18 7.89
CA ALA A 103 -17.75 10.15 8.56
C ALA A 103 -17.29 9.84 10.01
N GLY A 104 -15.99 9.98 10.29
CA GLY A 104 -15.45 9.74 11.62
C GLY A 104 -15.80 10.83 12.65
N ALA A 105 -16.26 12.00 12.20
CA ALA A 105 -16.64 13.11 13.08
C ALA A 105 -18.08 12.99 13.62
N GLY A 106 -18.92 12.17 12.97
CA GLY A 106 -20.35 12.06 13.21
C GLY A 106 -21.14 13.18 12.52
N TRP A 107 -22.35 12.87 12.08
CA TRP A 107 -23.30 13.79 11.46
C TRP A 107 -24.71 13.40 11.86
N ASP A 108 -25.70 14.24 11.57
CA ASP A 108 -27.12 13.98 11.90
C ASP A 108 -27.63 12.61 11.41
N TRP A 109 -27.09 12.13 10.31
CA TRP A 109 -27.45 10.83 9.70
C TRP A 109 -26.47 9.70 10.00
N MET A 110 -25.37 9.98 10.68
CA MET A 110 -24.32 9.00 10.97
C MET A 110 -23.76 9.17 12.38
N PRO A 111 -23.79 8.08 13.20
CA PRO A 111 -23.24 8.15 14.55
C PRO A 111 -21.72 8.39 14.52
N TYR A 112 -21.22 9.02 15.57
CA TYR A 112 -19.78 9.16 15.81
C TYR A 112 -19.12 7.77 15.94
N VAL A 113 -18.02 7.58 15.22
CA VAL A 113 -17.22 6.36 15.32
C VAL A 113 -16.10 6.57 16.36
N PRO A 114 -16.10 5.79 17.45
CA PRO A 114 -15.04 5.85 18.45
C PRO A 114 -13.67 5.57 17.84
N GLY A 115 -12.61 6.21 18.36
CA GLY A 115 -11.24 6.03 17.87
C GLY A 115 -10.93 6.74 16.56
N ARG A 116 -11.90 7.45 15.98
CA ARG A 116 -11.73 8.24 14.74
C ARG A 116 -11.12 7.47 13.57
N LEU A 117 -11.26 6.16 13.56
CA LEU A 117 -10.70 5.26 12.56
C LEU A 117 -9.18 5.44 12.31
N ALA A 118 -8.44 5.97 13.29
CA ALA A 118 -7.00 6.09 13.19
C ALA A 118 -6.33 4.74 13.41
N GLY A 119 -5.33 4.41 12.58
CA GLY A 119 -4.58 3.17 12.72
C GLY A 119 -4.39 2.39 11.43
N ILE A 120 -4.14 1.10 11.58
CA ILE A 120 -4.05 0.13 10.49
C ILE A 120 -5.44 -0.48 10.34
N THR A 121 -6.11 -0.19 9.24
CA THR A 121 -7.51 -0.59 9.00
C THR A 121 -7.66 -1.68 7.95
N GLY A 122 -6.57 -2.08 7.31
CA GLY A 122 -6.51 -3.17 6.34
C GLY A 122 -5.48 -4.22 6.71
N ASN A 123 -5.18 -5.09 5.76
CA ASN A 123 -4.19 -6.15 5.94
C ASN A 123 -2.76 -5.59 5.93
N ALA A 124 -1.88 -6.26 6.67
CA ALA A 124 -0.43 -6.12 6.56
C ALA A 124 0.15 -7.48 6.18
N TYR A 125 0.93 -7.52 5.09
CA TYR A 125 1.46 -8.77 4.55
C TYR A 125 2.77 -8.59 3.80
N LEU A 126 3.50 -9.69 3.63
CA LEU A 126 4.70 -9.74 2.80
C LEU A 126 4.39 -10.38 1.46
N VAL A 127 4.95 -9.79 0.40
CA VAL A 127 4.93 -10.34 -0.95
C VAL A 127 6.36 -10.64 -1.38
N VAL A 128 6.57 -11.85 -1.90
CA VAL A 128 7.87 -12.27 -2.41
C VAL A 128 7.79 -12.33 -3.94
N THR A 129 8.70 -11.63 -4.61
CA THR A 129 8.71 -11.53 -6.07
C THR A 129 10.11 -11.77 -6.65
N GLY A 130 10.18 -11.86 -7.99
CA GLY A 130 11.43 -11.66 -8.72
C GLY A 130 11.85 -10.19 -8.73
N ASP A 131 12.84 -9.89 -9.55
CA ASP A 131 13.34 -8.52 -9.74
C ASP A 131 12.32 -7.62 -10.45
N VAL A 132 11.51 -8.19 -11.32
CA VAL A 132 10.48 -7.46 -12.05
C VAL A 132 9.12 -7.72 -11.41
N VAL A 133 8.40 -6.64 -11.15
CA VAL A 133 7.10 -6.66 -10.47
C VAL A 133 6.07 -5.98 -11.36
N MET A 134 4.92 -6.63 -11.50
CA MET A 134 3.73 -6.03 -12.09
C MET A 134 2.93 -5.33 -10.98
N GLU A 135 2.54 -4.08 -11.23
CA GLU A 135 1.85 -3.24 -10.26
C GLU A 135 0.55 -2.72 -10.86
N ASP A 136 -0.48 -2.63 -10.03
CA ASP A 136 -1.76 -1.99 -10.31
C ASP A 136 -2.38 -2.34 -11.68
N PRO A 137 -2.60 -3.63 -11.99
CA PRO A 137 -3.25 -4.00 -13.24
C PRO A 137 -4.67 -3.43 -13.27
N TRP A 138 -4.98 -2.71 -14.34
CA TRP A 138 -6.26 -2.05 -14.53
C TRP A 138 -6.89 -2.45 -15.86
N VAL A 139 -8.13 -2.93 -15.79
CA VAL A 139 -8.93 -3.29 -16.95
C VAL A 139 -10.06 -2.29 -17.11
N ARG A 140 -10.14 -1.66 -18.28
CA ARG A 140 -11.26 -0.84 -18.69
C ARG A 140 -12.04 -1.55 -19.78
N SER A 141 -13.36 -1.44 -19.73
CA SER A 141 -14.25 -1.96 -20.75
C SER A 141 -15.08 -0.83 -21.37
N GLU A 142 -15.18 -0.85 -22.68
CA GLU A 142 -16.10 -0.04 -23.45
C GLU A 142 -17.07 -0.96 -24.20
N LEU A 143 -18.32 -0.56 -24.32
CA LEU A 143 -19.38 -1.31 -24.98
C LEU A 143 -19.89 -0.52 -26.18
N PRO A 144 -19.18 -0.53 -27.31
CA PRO A 144 -19.63 0.18 -28.51
C PRO A 144 -20.98 -0.32 -29.00
N THR A 145 -21.30 -1.58 -28.78
CA THR A 145 -22.62 -2.18 -29.03
C THR A 145 -22.94 -3.21 -27.94
N LEU A 146 -24.19 -3.67 -27.86
CA LEU A 146 -24.60 -4.71 -26.91
C LEU A 146 -23.92 -6.07 -27.18
N GLN A 147 -23.39 -6.27 -28.39
CA GLN A 147 -22.75 -7.52 -28.82
C GLN A 147 -21.22 -7.45 -28.80
N LYS A 148 -20.63 -6.27 -28.54
CA LYS A 148 -19.18 -6.07 -28.60
C LYS A 148 -18.69 -5.32 -27.39
N ALA A 149 -17.70 -5.90 -26.69
CA ALA A 149 -16.92 -5.23 -25.67
C ALA A 149 -15.48 -5.01 -26.16
N GLU A 150 -14.95 -3.84 -25.94
CA GLU A 150 -13.53 -3.53 -26.15
C GLU A 150 -12.86 -3.41 -24.77
N LEU A 151 -11.81 -4.19 -24.55
CA LEU A 151 -11.08 -4.22 -23.28
C LEU A 151 -9.69 -3.61 -23.47
N SER A 152 -9.37 -2.66 -22.60
CA SER A 152 -8.02 -2.10 -22.48
C SER A 152 -7.41 -2.55 -21.15
N VAL A 153 -6.26 -3.20 -21.22
CA VAL A 153 -5.52 -3.64 -20.03
C VAL A 153 -4.25 -2.80 -19.91
N SER A 154 -4.08 -2.14 -18.78
CA SER A 154 -2.86 -1.39 -18.44
C SER A 154 -2.30 -1.85 -17.11
N THR A 155 -0.99 -1.80 -16.96
CA THR A 155 -0.28 -2.13 -15.72
C THR A 155 1.07 -1.43 -15.70
N ASP A 156 1.57 -1.13 -14.52
CA ASP A 156 2.91 -0.64 -14.33
C ASP A 156 3.88 -1.82 -14.13
N ILE A 157 5.01 -1.78 -14.84
CA ILE A 157 6.08 -2.77 -14.71
C ILE A 157 7.27 -2.09 -14.05
N ARG A 158 7.65 -2.58 -12.88
CA ARG A 158 8.78 -2.08 -12.14
C ARG A 158 9.93 -3.07 -12.16
N ASN A 159 11.07 -2.64 -12.70
CA ASN A 159 12.33 -3.34 -12.52
C ASN A 159 13.02 -2.82 -11.25
N ALA A 160 13.10 -3.66 -10.23
CA ALA A 160 13.73 -3.34 -8.95
C ALA A 160 15.20 -3.79 -8.88
N SER A 161 15.76 -4.34 -9.97
CA SER A 161 17.19 -4.67 -10.09
C SER A 161 17.99 -3.46 -10.57
N SER A 162 19.31 -3.58 -10.49
CA SER A 162 20.25 -2.57 -11.03
C SER A 162 20.58 -2.77 -12.52
N SER A 163 20.07 -3.81 -13.16
CA SER A 163 20.34 -4.13 -14.57
C SER A 163 19.07 -4.15 -15.41
N PRO A 164 19.13 -3.80 -16.69
CA PRO A 164 18.01 -3.95 -17.61
C PRO A 164 17.50 -5.39 -17.65
N LYS A 165 16.18 -5.54 -17.81
CA LYS A 165 15.50 -6.84 -17.91
C LYS A 165 14.53 -6.83 -19.08
N GLU A 166 14.58 -7.85 -19.91
CA GLU A 166 13.55 -8.12 -20.90
C GLU A 166 12.45 -8.96 -20.25
N VAL A 167 11.20 -8.60 -20.46
CA VAL A 167 10.05 -9.28 -19.88
C VAL A 167 8.92 -9.41 -20.88
N VAL A 168 8.14 -10.46 -20.74
CA VAL A 168 6.89 -10.65 -21.48
C VAL A 168 5.73 -10.51 -20.51
N VAL A 169 4.86 -9.56 -20.80
CA VAL A 169 3.58 -9.41 -20.10
C VAL A 169 2.52 -10.17 -20.84
N SER A 170 1.86 -11.10 -20.18
CA SER A 170 0.79 -11.90 -20.77
C SER A 170 -0.42 -11.97 -19.88
N GLY A 171 -1.58 -12.17 -20.46
CA GLY A 171 -2.83 -12.35 -19.75
C GLY A 171 -3.82 -13.20 -20.52
N VAL A 172 -4.82 -13.69 -19.80
CA VAL A 172 -5.94 -14.47 -20.34
C VAL A 172 -7.24 -13.88 -19.83
N ILE A 173 -8.21 -13.67 -20.74
CA ILE A 173 -9.56 -13.20 -20.41
C ILE A 173 -10.47 -14.43 -20.38
N GLN A 174 -11.20 -14.57 -19.27
CA GLN A 174 -12.15 -15.66 -19.05
C GLN A 174 -13.59 -15.11 -18.86
N PRO A 175 -14.64 -15.80 -19.30
CA PRO A 175 -14.65 -16.97 -20.17
C PRO A 175 -14.30 -16.61 -21.61
N GLY A 176 -13.81 -17.50 -22.42
CA GLY A 176 -13.49 -17.27 -23.83
C GLY A 176 -12.03 -17.52 -24.19
N ASN A 177 -11.15 -17.69 -23.20
CA ASN A 177 -9.72 -18.02 -23.36
C ASN A 177 -8.99 -17.09 -24.35
N ILE A 178 -9.34 -15.79 -24.35
CA ILE A 178 -8.65 -14.80 -25.17
C ILE A 178 -7.32 -14.47 -24.48
N SER A 179 -6.23 -14.81 -25.14
CA SER A 179 -4.88 -14.51 -24.64
C SER A 179 -4.26 -13.31 -25.36
N PHE A 180 -3.44 -12.59 -24.64
CA PHE A 180 -2.61 -11.52 -25.18
C PHE A 180 -1.21 -11.57 -24.56
N SER A 181 -0.23 -11.04 -25.29
CA SER A 181 1.13 -10.88 -24.77
C SER A 181 1.78 -9.63 -25.37
N LYS A 182 2.72 -9.05 -24.65
CA LYS A 182 3.52 -7.89 -25.08
C LYS A 182 4.94 -8.02 -24.52
N ASP A 183 5.94 -7.91 -25.41
CA ASP A 183 7.34 -7.82 -25.05
C ASP A 183 7.66 -6.40 -24.59
N ILE A 184 8.43 -6.28 -23.50
CA ILE A 184 8.90 -5.01 -22.93
C ILE A 184 10.42 -5.15 -22.74
N ARG A 185 11.16 -4.16 -23.24
CA ARG A 185 12.63 -4.09 -23.18
C ARG A 185 13.08 -2.88 -22.38
#